data_7408ab34b7ce895780a837b5af51bb9f
#
_entry.id   7408ab34b7ce895780a837b5af51bb9f
#
_cell.length_a   1.000
_cell.length_b   1.000
_cell.length_c   1.000
_cell.angle_alpha   90.00
_cell.angle_beta   90.00
_cell.angle_gamma   90.00
#
_symmetry.space_group_name_H-M   'P 1'
#
loop_
_entity.id
_entity.type
_entity.pdbx_description
1 polymer ?
#
loop_
_entity_poly.entity_id
_entity_poly.type
_entity_poly.pdbx_seq_one_letter_code
_entity_poly.pdbx_strand_id
1 'polypeptide(L)'
;MVSICLLLVVPGLVFGAGAGKEVKATQKNFKTPVVTLNRVEVAHYWGYWFYGAKVEVTRGKAGNNGAPLDLNFVFDIENPNPYPVAMENLNFTVAFEDFDLNTVGSQEVMWIPAGKTNQLRVSALFDVWQSFMSLGVTGGFKLQEKGVAAHDQLEKWWTGIPDFSFPVSVKEGSAVFKADNVTGVASFSAAYPAK
;
A
#
# COMPACT_ATOMS: atom_id res chain seq x y z
N MET A 1 11.60 11.93 -71.85
CA MET A 1 12.31 11.73 -70.57
C MET A 1 11.44 10.86 -69.66
N VAL A 2 11.80 9.58 -69.56
CA VAL A 2 11.07 8.61 -68.72
C VAL A 2 11.89 8.44 -67.46
N SER A 3 11.28 8.83 -66.29
CA SER A 3 11.93 8.72 -64.99
C SER A 3 11.61 7.33 -64.43
N ILE A 4 12.63 6.51 -64.29
CA ILE A 4 12.51 5.17 -63.67
C ILE A 4 12.71 5.34 -62.16
N CYS A 5 11.62 5.12 -61.36
CA CYS A 5 11.67 5.04 -59.93
C CYS A 5 12.16 3.62 -59.52
N LEU A 6 13.39 3.58 -58.99
CA LEU A 6 13.97 2.34 -58.43
C LEU A 6 13.40 2.09 -57.01
N LEU A 7 12.54 1.09 -56.86
CA LEU A 7 12.04 0.62 -55.57
C LEU A 7 13.12 -0.23 -54.89
N LEU A 8 13.78 0.31 -53.88
CA LEU A 8 14.64 -0.44 -52.96
C LEU A 8 13.77 -1.27 -52.01
N VAL A 9 13.71 -2.58 -52.25
CA VAL A 9 13.14 -3.56 -51.32
C VAL A 9 14.19 -3.84 -50.25
N VAL A 10 13.97 -3.31 -49.03
CA VAL A 10 14.78 -3.67 -47.85
C VAL A 10 14.27 -5.00 -47.32
N PRO A 11 15.08 -6.06 -47.24
CA PRO A 11 14.63 -7.32 -46.60
C PRO A 11 14.49 -7.07 -45.13
N GLY A 12 13.22 -7.17 -44.63
CA GLY A 12 12.91 -7.13 -43.20
C GLY A 12 13.61 -8.29 -42.50
N LEU A 13 14.50 -7.99 -41.58
CA LEU A 13 15.01 -8.95 -40.61
C LEU A 13 13.85 -9.38 -39.70
N VAL A 14 13.27 -10.55 -39.98
CA VAL A 14 12.36 -11.24 -39.08
C VAL A 14 13.22 -11.77 -37.93
N PHE A 15 13.27 -11.06 -36.83
CA PHE A 15 13.74 -11.65 -35.57
C PHE A 15 12.77 -12.77 -35.18
N GLY A 16 13.15 -13.98 -35.49
CA GLY A 16 12.50 -15.18 -34.98
C GLY A 16 12.65 -15.18 -33.46
N ALA A 17 11.60 -14.77 -32.73
CA ALA A 17 11.49 -15.06 -31.32
C ALA A 17 11.49 -16.58 -31.20
N GLY A 18 12.61 -17.16 -30.75
CA GLY A 18 12.69 -18.56 -30.41
C GLY A 18 11.59 -18.87 -29.41
N ALA A 19 10.65 -19.74 -29.79
CA ALA A 19 9.63 -20.24 -28.89
C ALA A 19 10.31 -21.07 -27.80
N GLY A 20 10.83 -20.41 -26.79
CA GLY A 20 11.24 -21.06 -25.54
C GLY A 20 10.00 -21.77 -24.99
N LYS A 21 10.17 -23.02 -24.53
CA LYS A 21 9.10 -23.77 -23.88
C LYS A 21 8.48 -22.89 -22.78
N GLU A 22 7.21 -22.54 -22.92
CA GLU A 22 6.47 -21.79 -21.92
C GLU A 22 6.52 -22.54 -20.58
N VAL A 23 7.12 -21.94 -19.59
CA VAL A 23 7.21 -22.52 -18.24
C VAL A 23 5.90 -22.25 -17.54
N LYS A 24 5.12 -23.30 -17.25
CA LYS A 24 3.87 -23.19 -16.50
C LYS A 24 4.10 -23.29 -15.00
N ALA A 25 3.27 -22.58 -14.25
CA ALA A 25 3.26 -22.67 -12.79
C ALA A 25 2.76 -24.04 -12.33
N THR A 26 3.43 -24.60 -11.34
CA THR A 26 3.06 -25.84 -10.66
C THR A 26 3.33 -25.68 -9.17
N GLN A 27 2.72 -26.47 -8.32
CA GLN A 27 2.98 -26.47 -6.86
C GLN A 27 4.46 -26.67 -6.51
N LYS A 28 5.23 -27.33 -7.39
CA LYS A 28 6.65 -27.61 -7.13
C LYS A 28 7.58 -26.46 -7.50
N ASN A 29 7.21 -25.62 -8.49
CA ASN A 29 8.07 -24.55 -8.99
C ASN A 29 7.57 -23.15 -8.64
N PHE A 30 6.38 -23.01 -8.08
CA PHE A 30 5.84 -21.73 -7.65
C PHE A 30 6.58 -21.23 -6.39
N LYS A 31 7.13 -20.03 -6.51
CA LYS A 31 7.70 -19.29 -5.39
C LYS A 31 6.78 -18.11 -5.11
N THR A 32 6.33 -18.00 -3.88
CA THR A 32 5.48 -16.87 -3.46
C THR A 32 6.24 -15.56 -3.65
N PRO A 33 5.66 -14.57 -4.33
CA PRO A 33 6.26 -13.23 -4.45
C PRO A 33 6.56 -12.59 -3.09
N VAL A 34 7.57 -11.73 -3.09
CA VAL A 34 8.00 -11.00 -1.89
C VAL A 34 7.38 -9.62 -1.88
N VAL A 35 6.75 -9.24 -0.76
CA VAL A 35 6.14 -7.93 -0.55
C VAL A 35 6.99 -7.16 0.46
N THR A 36 7.47 -5.98 0.07
CA THR A 36 8.30 -5.11 0.92
C THR A 36 7.70 -3.70 0.94
N LEU A 37 7.56 -3.12 2.13
CA LEU A 37 7.20 -1.71 2.24
C LEU A 37 8.41 -0.86 1.83
N ASN A 38 8.27 -0.12 0.73
CA ASN A 38 9.30 0.78 0.23
C ASN A 38 9.30 2.10 1.02
N ARG A 39 8.12 2.73 1.15
CA ARG A 39 7.94 3.99 1.90
C ARG A 39 6.48 4.25 2.24
N VAL A 40 6.30 5.20 3.15
CA VAL A 40 5.00 5.82 3.44
C VAL A 40 5.09 7.29 3.06
N GLU A 41 4.06 7.82 2.42
CA GLU A 41 3.96 9.21 1.98
C GLU A 41 2.73 9.86 2.62
N VAL A 42 2.85 11.10 3.10
CA VAL A 42 1.70 11.92 3.49
C VAL A 42 1.09 12.50 2.21
N ALA A 43 -0.05 11.97 1.78
CA ALA A 43 -0.72 12.40 0.55
C ALA A 43 -1.62 13.61 0.79
N HIS A 44 -2.30 13.64 1.92
CA HIS A 44 -3.14 14.75 2.34
C HIS A 44 -3.13 14.87 3.86
N TYR A 45 -3.11 16.10 4.37
CA TYR A 45 -2.98 16.34 5.80
C TYR A 45 -3.63 17.64 6.21
N TRP A 46 -4.53 17.53 7.20
CA TRP A 46 -5.09 18.66 7.91
C TRP A 46 -4.57 18.62 9.35
N GLY A 47 -3.95 19.71 9.80
CA GLY A 47 -3.33 19.75 11.11
C GLY A 47 -4.32 19.50 12.26
N TYR A 48 -3.82 19.04 13.39
CA TYR A 48 -4.62 18.77 14.60
C TYR A 48 -5.39 20.00 15.10
N TRP A 49 -4.85 21.19 14.86
CA TRP A 49 -5.50 22.45 15.19
C TRP A 49 -6.90 22.60 14.56
N PHE A 50 -7.12 21.98 13.40
CA PHE A 50 -8.42 21.99 12.74
C PHE A 50 -9.47 21.22 13.53
N TYR A 51 -9.09 20.11 14.16
CA TYR A 51 -9.94 19.36 15.08
C TYR A 51 -10.21 20.13 16.37
N GLY A 52 -9.20 20.78 16.93
CA GLY A 52 -9.29 21.60 18.14
C GLY A 52 -10.05 22.91 17.96
N ALA A 53 -10.19 23.41 16.73
CA ALA A 53 -10.91 24.64 16.45
C ALA A 53 -12.43 24.43 16.48
N LYS A 54 -13.17 25.35 17.10
CA LYS A 54 -14.63 25.39 17.00
C LYS A 54 -15.02 25.97 15.65
N VAL A 55 -15.19 25.12 14.65
CA VAL A 55 -15.67 25.52 13.33
C VAL A 55 -17.16 25.20 13.25
N GLU A 56 -18.00 26.20 13.09
CA GLU A 56 -19.43 26.02 12.83
C GLU A 56 -19.65 25.75 11.33
N VAL A 57 -20.09 24.55 11.00
CA VAL A 57 -20.46 24.21 9.63
C VAL A 57 -21.93 24.56 9.44
N THR A 58 -22.22 25.51 8.56
CA THR A 58 -23.56 26.07 8.38
C THR A 58 -24.52 25.18 7.60
N ARG A 59 -24.04 24.20 6.82
CA ARG A 59 -24.89 23.30 6.04
C ARG A 59 -24.49 21.84 6.27
N GLY A 60 -25.49 21.06 6.72
CA GLY A 60 -25.28 19.65 7.00
C GLY A 60 -24.72 19.36 8.38
N LYS A 61 -24.50 20.38 9.23
CA LYS A 61 -24.05 20.29 10.64
C LYS A 61 -23.33 18.99 10.98
N ALA A 62 -22.21 18.75 10.34
CA ALA A 62 -21.29 17.74 10.84
C ALA A 62 -20.83 18.22 12.22
N GLY A 63 -21.27 17.56 13.27
CA GLY A 63 -21.11 18.00 14.66
C GLY A 63 -19.69 17.90 15.19
N ASN A 64 -18.72 17.57 14.35
CA ASN A 64 -17.31 17.53 14.68
C ASN A 64 -16.49 18.09 13.52
N ASN A 65 -15.40 18.69 13.88
CA ASN A 65 -14.42 19.20 12.93
C ASN A 65 -13.40 18.07 12.72
N GLY A 66 -13.55 17.32 11.62
CA GLY A 66 -12.57 16.32 11.26
C GLY A 66 -11.19 16.93 11.02
N ALA A 67 -10.17 16.13 11.15
CA ALA A 67 -8.82 16.45 10.74
C ALA A 67 -8.28 15.30 9.89
N PRO A 68 -8.69 15.21 8.61
CA PRO A 68 -8.33 14.10 7.74
C PRO A 68 -6.82 14.05 7.51
N LEU A 69 -6.33 12.82 7.45
CA LEU A 69 -4.97 12.44 7.12
C LEU A 69 -5.04 11.28 6.13
N ASP A 70 -4.45 11.45 4.96
CA ASP A 70 -4.31 10.38 3.97
C ASP A 70 -2.84 9.99 3.84
N LEU A 71 -2.57 8.71 4.05
CA LEU A 71 -1.25 8.11 3.90
C LEU A 71 -1.23 7.15 2.73
N ASN A 72 -0.23 7.27 1.86
CA ASN A 72 0.04 6.30 0.82
C ASN A 72 1.14 5.33 1.27
N PHE A 73 0.82 4.05 1.28
CA PHE A 73 1.77 2.96 1.49
C PHE A 73 2.23 2.45 0.14
N VAL A 74 3.51 2.53 -0.15
CA VAL A 74 4.11 2.09 -1.41
C VAL A 74 4.85 0.79 -1.15
N PHE A 75 4.39 -0.29 -1.77
CA PHE A 75 5.00 -1.61 -1.68
C PHE A 75 5.73 -1.95 -2.97
N ASP A 76 6.91 -2.55 -2.84
CA ASP A 76 7.60 -3.24 -3.91
C ASP A 76 7.22 -4.72 -3.84
N ILE A 77 6.76 -5.27 -4.97
CA ILE A 77 6.34 -6.67 -5.08
C ILE A 77 7.21 -7.35 -6.11
N GLU A 78 8.12 -8.21 -5.64
CA GLU A 78 9.08 -8.95 -6.45
C GLU A 78 8.51 -10.33 -6.83
N ASN A 79 8.48 -10.63 -8.13
CA ASN A 79 8.14 -11.95 -8.64
C ASN A 79 9.40 -12.75 -8.96
N PRO A 80 9.80 -13.74 -8.13
CA PRO A 80 11.00 -14.54 -8.38
C PRO A 80 10.78 -15.68 -9.39
N ASN A 81 9.58 -15.78 -9.97
CA ASN A 81 9.23 -16.87 -10.88
C ASN A 81 9.63 -16.53 -12.33
N PRO A 82 9.94 -17.56 -13.16
CA PRO A 82 10.24 -17.39 -14.57
C PRO A 82 8.99 -17.21 -15.46
N TYR A 83 7.83 -16.95 -14.85
CA TYR A 83 6.53 -16.70 -15.50
C TYR A 83 5.82 -15.54 -14.77
N PRO A 84 4.84 -14.88 -15.44
CA PRO A 84 4.05 -13.83 -14.81
C PRO A 84 3.20 -14.38 -13.65
N VAL A 85 3.02 -13.56 -12.62
CA VAL A 85 2.15 -13.86 -11.48
C VAL A 85 1.16 -12.72 -11.29
N ALA A 86 -0.11 -13.04 -11.08
CA ALA A 86 -1.13 -12.06 -10.69
C ALA A 86 -1.18 -11.94 -9.16
N MET A 87 -1.14 -10.72 -8.65
CA MET A 87 -1.60 -10.41 -7.30
C MET A 87 -3.11 -10.20 -7.38
N GLU A 88 -3.91 -10.91 -6.59
CA GLU A 88 -5.37 -10.79 -6.59
C GLU A 88 -5.88 -9.81 -5.53
N ASN A 89 -5.20 -9.74 -4.39
CA ASN A 89 -5.48 -8.76 -3.34
C ASN A 89 -4.26 -8.57 -2.43
N LEU A 90 -4.29 -7.49 -1.67
CA LEU A 90 -3.35 -7.21 -0.60
C LEU A 90 -4.08 -6.47 0.51
N ASN A 91 -3.92 -6.92 1.76
CA ASN A 91 -4.54 -6.30 2.94
C ASN A 91 -3.50 -6.19 4.06
N PHE A 92 -3.65 -5.19 4.91
CA PHE A 92 -2.80 -5.00 6.10
C PHE A 92 -3.46 -4.09 7.12
N THR A 93 -3.03 -4.21 8.37
CA THR A 93 -3.43 -3.30 9.45
C THR A 93 -2.38 -2.20 9.61
N VAL A 94 -2.84 -0.96 9.66
CA VAL A 94 -2.01 0.20 9.97
C VAL A 94 -2.03 0.46 11.46
N ALA A 95 -0.84 0.57 12.06
CA ALA A 95 -0.70 0.96 13.44
C ALA A 95 0.22 2.20 13.55
N PHE A 96 -0.15 3.13 14.44
CA PHE A 96 0.72 4.21 14.85
C PHE A 96 1.37 3.82 16.18
N GLU A 97 2.71 3.78 16.18
CA GLU A 97 3.47 3.12 17.26
C GLU A 97 3.01 1.65 17.41
N ASP A 98 2.34 1.29 18.52
CA ASP A 98 1.81 -0.04 18.80
C ASP A 98 0.27 -0.10 18.82
N PHE A 99 -0.41 0.99 18.42
CA PHE A 99 -1.87 1.08 18.40
C PHE A 99 -2.42 0.82 16.99
N ASP A 100 -3.22 -0.23 16.86
CA ASP A 100 -3.88 -0.58 15.60
C ASP A 100 -5.05 0.40 15.36
N LEU A 101 -5.05 1.06 14.20
CA LEU A 101 -6.01 2.11 13.88
C LEU A 101 -6.97 1.75 12.75
N ASN A 102 -6.46 1.15 11.68
CA ASN A 102 -7.27 0.86 10.51
C ASN A 102 -6.72 -0.35 9.76
N THR A 103 -7.61 -1.13 9.13
CA THR A 103 -7.25 -2.20 8.19
C THR A 103 -7.63 -1.76 6.79
N VAL A 104 -6.67 -1.78 5.90
CA VAL A 104 -6.80 -1.29 4.53
C VAL A 104 -6.25 -2.32 3.53
N GLY A 105 -6.59 -2.16 2.26
CA GLY A 105 -6.09 -3.05 1.24
C GLY A 105 -6.45 -2.61 -0.17
N SER A 106 -5.96 -3.37 -1.14
CA SER A 106 -6.28 -3.28 -2.56
C SER A 106 -6.89 -4.59 -3.04
N GLN A 107 -7.97 -4.47 -3.80
CA GLN A 107 -8.61 -5.57 -4.53
C GLN A 107 -8.29 -5.50 -6.04
N GLU A 108 -7.34 -4.65 -6.42
CA GLU A 108 -6.91 -4.56 -7.81
C GLU A 108 -6.04 -5.76 -8.19
N VAL A 109 -6.38 -6.38 -9.31
CA VAL A 109 -5.56 -7.44 -9.89
C VAL A 109 -4.38 -6.81 -10.62
N MET A 110 -3.17 -7.11 -10.17
CA MET A 110 -1.94 -6.61 -10.77
C MET A 110 -1.06 -7.75 -11.26
N TRP A 111 -0.70 -7.73 -12.56
CA TRP A 111 0.25 -8.67 -13.12
C TRP A 111 1.68 -8.21 -12.90
N ILE A 112 2.50 -9.11 -12.38
CA ILE A 112 3.92 -8.89 -12.15
C ILE A 112 4.69 -9.78 -13.13
N PRO A 113 5.43 -9.20 -14.10
CA PRO A 113 6.17 -9.97 -15.09
C PRO A 113 7.23 -10.90 -14.46
N ALA A 114 7.62 -11.92 -15.19
CA ALA A 114 8.63 -12.90 -14.76
C ALA A 114 9.94 -12.21 -14.33
N GLY A 115 10.41 -12.49 -13.11
CA GLY A 115 11.66 -11.96 -12.56
C GLY A 115 11.69 -10.43 -12.42
N LYS A 116 10.52 -9.78 -12.29
CA LYS A 116 10.42 -8.30 -12.16
C LYS A 116 9.77 -7.91 -10.84
N THR A 117 9.97 -6.64 -10.51
CA THR A 117 9.34 -5.97 -9.37
C THR A 117 8.37 -4.93 -9.89
N ASN A 118 7.14 -4.92 -9.36
CA ASN A 118 6.17 -3.86 -9.58
C ASN A 118 5.92 -3.11 -8.27
N GLN A 119 5.48 -1.86 -8.39
CA GLN A 119 5.03 -1.08 -7.23
C GLN A 119 3.51 -1.07 -7.14
N LEU A 120 3.01 -1.23 -5.92
CA LEU A 120 1.62 -1.03 -5.55
C LEU A 120 1.51 0.11 -4.55
N ARG A 121 0.59 1.03 -4.79
CA ARG A 121 0.25 2.10 -3.85
C ARG A 121 -1.12 1.82 -3.24
N VAL A 122 -1.20 1.82 -1.91
CA VAL A 122 -2.45 1.67 -1.16
C VAL A 122 -2.65 2.89 -0.29
N SER A 123 -3.77 3.59 -0.47
CA SER A 123 -4.14 4.75 0.35
C SER A 123 -4.89 4.32 1.61
N ALA A 124 -4.57 4.96 2.71
CA ALA A 124 -5.25 4.78 4.00
C ALA A 124 -5.69 6.14 4.53
N LEU A 125 -7.00 6.34 4.59
CA LEU A 125 -7.60 7.56 5.12
C LEU A 125 -7.86 7.41 6.62
N PHE A 126 -7.43 8.42 7.38
CA PHE A 126 -7.65 8.56 8.81
C PHE A 126 -8.34 9.89 9.08
N ASP A 127 -9.07 9.93 10.16
CA ASP A 127 -9.61 11.15 10.76
C ASP A 127 -9.40 11.08 12.28
N VAL A 128 -9.17 12.22 12.92
CA VAL A 128 -8.94 12.27 14.38
C VAL A 128 -10.09 11.64 15.14
N TRP A 129 -11.34 11.93 14.77
CA TRP A 129 -12.50 11.39 15.46
C TRP A 129 -12.62 9.87 15.30
N GLN A 130 -12.45 9.37 14.08
CA GLN A 130 -12.45 7.93 13.84
C GLN A 130 -11.33 7.22 14.60
N SER A 131 -10.14 7.80 14.60
CA SER A 131 -8.98 7.28 15.33
C SER A 131 -9.21 7.30 16.85
N PHE A 132 -9.88 8.32 17.37
CA PHE A 132 -10.29 8.38 18.78
C PHE A 132 -11.22 7.22 19.14
N MET A 133 -12.22 6.95 18.31
CA MET A 133 -13.13 5.81 18.51
C MET A 133 -12.40 4.47 18.45
N SER A 134 -11.49 4.30 17.49
CA SER A 134 -10.66 3.10 17.41
C SER A 134 -9.80 2.92 18.66
N LEU A 135 -9.19 3.96 19.17
CA LEU A 135 -8.42 3.92 20.43
C LEU A 135 -9.28 3.48 21.62
N GLY A 136 -10.53 3.92 21.69
CA GLY A 136 -11.45 3.50 22.74
C GLY A 136 -11.72 2.00 22.74
N VAL A 137 -11.79 1.38 21.54
CA VAL A 137 -12.09 -0.04 21.36
C VAL A 137 -10.84 -0.92 21.50
N THR A 138 -9.75 -0.55 20.79
CA THR A 138 -8.57 -1.42 20.67
C THR A 138 -7.41 -1.00 21.57
N GLY A 139 -7.34 0.24 21.97
CA GLY A 139 -6.20 0.84 22.65
C GLY A 139 -6.44 1.29 24.08
N GLY A 140 -7.68 1.24 24.61
CA GLY A 140 -8.03 1.79 25.91
C GLY A 140 -7.16 1.29 27.06
N PHE A 141 -6.92 -0.03 27.15
CA PHE A 141 -6.07 -0.62 28.17
C PHE A 141 -4.60 -0.19 28.03
N LYS A 142 -4.08 -0.09 26.79
CA LYS A 142 -2.70 0.37 26.53
C LYS A 142 -2.52 1.84 26.90
N LEU A 143 -3.51 2.70 26.65
CA LEU A 143 -3.49 4.09 27.07
C LEU A 143 -3.45 4.21 28.59
N GLN A 144 -4.27 3.42 29.27
CA GLN A 144 -4.32 3.39 30.74
C GLN A 144 -2.98 2.91 31.32
N GLU A 145 -2.40 1.84 30.76
CA GLU A 145 -1.11 1.30 31.19
C GLU A 145 0.03 2.35 31.02
N LYS A 146 -0.02 3.11 29.91
CA LYS A 146 0.95 4.17 29.63
C LYS A 146 0.67 5.47 30.38
N GLY A 147 -0.47 5.61 31.04
CA GLY A 147 -0.89 6.83 31.74
C GLY A 147 -1.11 8.02 30.82
N VAL A 148 -1.49 7.79 29.55
CA VAL A 148 -1.67 8.82 28.52
C VAL A 148 -3.14 8.95 28.16
N ALA A 149 -3.63 10.19 28.08
CA ALA A 149 -4.99 10.47 27.62
C ALA A 149 -5.10 10.26 26.09
N ALA A 150 -6.24 9.78 25.61
CA ALA A 150 -6.44 9.52 24.19
C ALA A 150 -6.28 10.76 23.32
N HIS A 151 -6.73 11.93 23.82
CA HIS A 151 -6.55 13.21 23.10
C HIS A 151 -5.08 13.60 22.97
N ASP A 152 -4.28 13.44 24.01
CA ASP A 152 -2.85 13.77 23.99
C ASP A 152 -2.10 12.84 23.03
N GLN A 153 -2.51 11.56 22.97
CA GLN A 153 -1.94 10.60 22.04
C GLN A 153 -2.27 10.95 20.58
N LEU A 154 -3.50 11.37 20.30
CA LEU A 154 -3.92 11.79 18.96
C LEU A 154 -3.21 13.10 18.56
N GLU A 155 -3.12 14.06 19.43
CA GLU A 155 -2.40 15.32 19.17
C GLU A 155 -0.94 15.02 18.83
N LYS A 156 -0.28 14.17 19.62
CA LYS A 156 1.09 13.72 19.35
C LYS A 156 1.23 13.13 17.93
N TRP A 157 0.29 12.25 17.52
CA TRP A 157 0.36 11.65 16.21
C TRP A 157 0.10 12.64 15.09
N TRP A 158 -0.97 13.45 15.19
CA TRP A 158 -1.29 14.43 14.15
C TRP A 158 -0.22 15.52 14.01
N THR A 159 0.42 15.90 15.08
CA THR A 159 1.53 16.88 15.03
C THR A 159 2.83 16.27 14.54
N GLY A 160 3.03 14.97 14.76
CA GLY A 160 4.26 14.26 14.42
C GLY A 160 4.27 13.58 13.05
N ILE A 161 3.10 13.35 12.43
CA ILE A 161 3.01 12.57 11.18
C ILE A 161 3.69 13.23 9.96
N PRO A 162 3.69 14.57 9.80
CA PRO A 162 4.37 15.19 8.66
C PRO A 162 5.84 14.83 8.55
N ASP A 163 6.51 14.64 9.69
CA ASP A 163 7.93 14.33 9.78
C ASP A 163 8.20 12.86 10.16
N PHE A 164 7.15 12.03 10.25
CA PHE A 164 7.24 10.65 10.74
C PHE A 164 8.03 10.54 12.05
N SER A 165 7.74 11.42 13.02
CA SER A 165 8.44 11.48 14.32
C SER A 165 8.18 10.25 15.21
N PHE A 166 7.29 9.38 14.79
CA PHE A 166 6.97 8.09 15.41
C PHE A 166 6.82 7.01 14.32
N PRO A 167 6.98 5.73 14.65
CA PRO A 167 6.84 4.66 13.65
C PRO A 167 5.38 4.46 13.23
N VAL A 168 5.16 4.44 11.91
CA VAL A 168 3.94 3.95 11.26
C VAL A 168 4.20 2.51 10.84
N SER A 169 3.41 1.58 11.35
CA SER A 169 3.62 0.15 11.16
C SER A 169 2.56 -0.47 10.26
N VAL A 170 3.01 -1.38 9.42
CA VAL A 170 2.21 -2.34 8.66
C VAL A 170 2.25 -3.66 9.42
N LYS A 171 1.10 -4.12 9.91
CA LYS A 171 0.95 -5.37 10.64
C LYS A 171 0.02 -6.32 9.92
N GLU A 172 0.17 -7.61 10.17
CA GLU A 172 -0.71 -8.66 9.66
C GLU A 172 -0.95 -8.57 8.14
N GLY A 173 0.09 -8.11 7.42
CA GLY A 173 0.03 -7.99 5.97
C GLY A 173 -0.14 -9.35 5.30
N SER A 174 -1.04 -9.41 4.33
CA SER A 174 -1.33 -10.61 3.54
C SER A 174 -1.59 -10.22 2.10
N ALA A 175 -0.96 -10.92 1.16
CA ALA A 175 -1.21 -10.74 -0.27
C ALA A 175 -1.41 -12.10 -0.94
N VAL A 176 -2.44 -12.22 -1.79
CA VAL A 176 -2.77 -13.44 -2.52
C VAL A 176 -2.22 -13.34 -3.93
N PHE A 177 -1.45 -14.35 -4.33
CA PHE A 177 -0.83 -14.44 -5.64
C PHE A 177 -1.30 -15.69 -6.38
N LYS A 178 -1.47 -15.56 -7.69
CA LYS A 178 -1.91 -16.66 -8.57
C LYS A 178 -1.12 -16.70 -9.86
N ALA A 179 -0.77 -17.92 -10.26
CA ALA A 179 -0.24 -18.20 -11.59
C ALA A 179 -0.81 -19.54 -12.08
N ASP A 180 -1.41 -19.58 -13.26
CA ASP A 180 -2.17 -20.73 -13.75
C ASP A 180 -3.21 -21.22 -12.71
N ASN A 181 -3.06 -22.44 -12.23
CA ASN A 181 -3.91 -23.06 -11.21
C ASN A 181 -3.27 -23.11 -9.82
N VAL A 182 -2.18 -22.35 -9.61
CA VAL A 182 -1.46 -22.30 -8.32
C VAL A 182 -1.73 -20.99 -7.64
N THR A 183 -2.05 -21.05 -6.35
CA THR A 183 -2.24 -19.89 -5.48
C THR A 183 -1.25 -19.96 -4.32
N GLY A 184 -0.69 -18.82 -3.96
CA GLY A 184 0.16 -18.64 -2.79
C GLY A 184 -0.20 -17.38 -2.02
N VAL A 185 0.10 -17.37 -0.74
CA VAL A 185 -0.13 -16.22 0.14
C VAL A 185 1.21 -15.77 0.73
N ALA A 186 1.53 -14.48 0.54
CA ALA A 186 2.65 -13.84 1.22
C ALA A 186 2.15 -13.15 2.47
N SER A 187 2.81 -13.39 3.61
CA SER A 187 2.63 -12.60 4.83
C SER A 187 3.77 -11.61 4.95
N PHE A 188 3.47 -10.38 5.39
CA PHE A 188 4.47 -9.34 5.55
C PHE A 188 4.15 -8.41 6.72
N SER A 189 5.17 -7.76 7.24
CA SER A 189 5.07 -6.69 8.22
C SER A 189 6.25 -5.74 8.04
N ALA A 190 6.06 -4.48 8.38
CA ALA A 190 7.09 -3.45 8.26
C ALA A 190 6.81 -2.28 9.21
N ALA A 191 7.81 -1.43 9.39
CA ALA A 191 7.65 -0.13 10.05
C ALA A 191 8.35 0.96 9.22
N TYR A 192 7.79 2.15 9.23
CA TYR A 192 8.35 3.32 8.57
C TYR A 192 8.40 4.50 9.56
N PRO A 193 9.51 5.26 9.63
CA PRO A 193 10.79 4.97 8.98
C PRO A 193 11.39 3.63 9.45
N ALA A 194 12.16 2.98 8.59
CA ALA A 194 12.93 1.81 8.98
C ALA A 194 13.96 2.23 10.06
N LYS A 195 14.07 1.41 11.11
CA LYS A 195 15.07 1.64 12.17
C LYS A 195 16.44 1.21 11.69
#